data_12cd89cc0ca73681485671a21fe6c38e
#
_entry.id   12cd89cc0ca73681485671a21fe6c38e
#
_cell.length_a   1.000
_cell.length_b   1.000
_cell.length_c   1.000
_cell.angle_alpha   90.00
_cell.angle_beta   90.00
_cell.angle_gamma   90.00
#
_symmetry.space_group_name_H-M   'P 1'
#
loop_
_entity.id
_entity.type
_entity.pdbx_description
1 polymer ?
#
loop_
_entity_poly.entity_id
_entity_poly.type
_entity_poly.pdbx_seq_one_letter_code
_entity_poly.pdbx_strand_id
1 'polypeptide(L)'
;MSELTKMQFPEGYQCQYKEKVMKLANMIGRKKADAVPGGEGSYQWDDPEYVCLEAGISDEMAEVALCLGSFEKKTVPQVAEMMGKSAEYCREVLMDLAVYGACKVGTLNGEDVFWTETWIPGHMEMIVNNAENIKKYPVVAYAMEAYGRVRGGGSVGSFPVGVGLMRVIPIQSAIDGSSRKADYEEISKYVEENTIFCVSDCSCRTDREVMGEGCGHLKEDMCIQMGTAAEYYIRTGRARQITKDEVYEILQRAEENGLMHEIPNADGPGKTHAICNCCGCGCLSIRTATMFKNVDMIRSNYVAKIDPEKCTACGQCVENCPVNALKLGQKLCSSTPIVEDITSTSTPRDEEWPEEKWNVEYRVNRENVVDSGTSPCKTKCPAHIGVQGYVKLASQGKYQEALELIKKENPFPAVCGRICNRSCEQACTRGELDNPVAIDDIKKFIAEQELDPAKRVIPKKRHDYHDKKIAIIGAGPAGLSCAYYLALDGYTITVFEKEKRLGGMLTLGIPAFRLEKDVVEAEIEFIKEMGVEFRTGIEVGKDVTLDQLRQDGYDAVSYTHLTLPTIYSV
;
A
#
# COMPACT_ATOMS: atom_id res chain seq x y z
N MET A 1 -8.92 22.80 17.55
CA MET A 1 -8.45 21.64 16.75
C MET A 1 -6.94 21.60 16.86
N SER A 2 -6.36 20.44 17.13
CA SER A 2 -4.91 20.27 17.15
C SER A 2 -4.34 20.32 15.71
N GLU A 3 -3.03 20.41 15.60
CA GLU A 3 -2.34 20.31 14.30
C GLU A 3 -2.66 18.99 13.57
N LEU A 4 -2.96 17.91 14.30
CA LEU A 4 -3.27 16.58 13.75
C LEU A 4 -4.66 16.51 13.08
N THR A 5 -5.59 17.34 13.51
CA THR A 5 -6.97 17.38 12.96
C THR A 5 -7.19 18.49 11.94
N LYS A 6 -6.19 19.35 11.70
CA LYS A 6 -6.26 20.33 10.63
C LYS A 6 -6.07 19.66 9.26
N MET A 7 -6.88 20.08 8.31
CA MET A 7 -6.64 19.71 6.92
C MET A 7 -5.32 20.32 6.44
N GLN A 8 -4.47 19.49 5.87
CA GLN A 8 -3.27 19.93 5.16
C GLN A 8 -3.63 20.19 3.69
N PHE A 9 -3.03 21.20 3.11
CA PHE A 9 -3.23 21.54 1.71
C PHE A 9 -1.95 21.33 0.90
N PRO A 10 -2.04 20.92 -0.37
CA PRO A 10 -0.89 20.93 -1.26
C PRO A 10 -0.30 22.34 -1.39
N GLU A 11 1.00 22.43 -1.63
CA GLU A 11 1.67 23.72 -1.83
C GLU A 11 0.99 24.54 -2.95
N GLY A 12 0.67 25.78 -2.65
CA GLY A 12 0.02 26.71 -3.59
C GLY A 12 -1.49 26.54 -3.76
N TYR A 13 -2.12 25.57 -3.11
CA TYR A 13 -3.57 25.42 -3.17
C TYR A 13 -4.27 26.52 -2.37
N GLN A 14 -5.32 27.11 -2.96
CA GLN A 14 -6.19 28.10 -2.33
C GLN A 14 -7.65 27.68 -2.48
N CYS A 15 -8.30 27.38 -1.37
CA CYS A 15 -9.70 27.03 -1.35
C CYS A 15 -10.57 28.22 -1.79
N GLN A 16 -11.53 27.97 -2.66
CA GLN A 16 -12.49 28.96 -3.16
C GLN A 16 -13.79 28.88 -2.37
N TYR A 17 -14.40 30.02 -2.09
CA TYR A 17 -15.69 30.08 -1.37
C TYR A 17 -16.86 29.95 -2.36
N LYS A 18 -17.37 28.74 -2.53
CA LYS A 18 -18.49 28.39 -3.41
C LYS A 18 -19.74 28.07 -2.58
N GLU A 19 -20.69 28.99 -2.58
CA GLU A 19 -21.85 28.91 -1.67
C GLU A 19 -22.74 27.68 -1.92
N LYS A 20 -23.02 27.37 -3.19
CA LYS A 20 -23.87 26.24 -3.54
C LYS A 20 -23.17 24.91 -3.33
N VAL A 21 -21.85 24.86 -3.52
CA VAL A 21 -21.04 23.68 -3.17
C VAL A 21 -21.07 23.42 -1.67
N MET A 22 -21.00 24.46 -0.82
CA MET A 22 -21.14 24.31 0.63
C MET A 22 -22.56 23.81 1.01
N LYS A 23 -23.61 24.32 0.35
CA LYS A 23 -24.97 23.80 0.54
C LYS A 23 -25.09 22.32 0.16
N LEU A 24 -24.43 21.92 -0.93
CA LEU A 24 -24.38 20.53 -1.35
C LEU A 24 -23.64 19.66 -0.31
N ALA A 25 -22.49 20.11 0.18
CA ALA A 25 -21.77 19.43 1.25
C ALA A 25 -22.64 19.25 2.51
N ASN A 26 -23.34 20.29 2.92
CA ASN A 26 -24.26 20.26 4.05
C ASN A 26 -25.41 19.28 3.83
N MET A 27 -25.99 19.25 2.64
CA MET A 27 -27.07 18.32 2.28
C MET A 27 -26.58 16.86 2.38
N ILE A 28 -25.44 16.52 1.77
CA ILE A 28 -24.84 15.19 1.84
C ILE A 28 -24.57 14.80 3.31
N GLY A 29 -24.02 15.70 4.10
CA GLY A 29 -23.70 15.51 5.51
C GLY A 29 -24.88 15.63 6.46
N ARG A 30 -26.10 15.86 5.94
CA ARG A 30 -27.33 16.03 6.72
C ARG A 30 -27.21 17.10 7.80
N LYS A 31 -26.53 18.21 7.47
CA LYS A 31 -26.45 19.39 8.33
C LYS A 31 -27.78 20.14 8.34
N LYS A 32 -27.94 21.14 9.19
CA LYS A 32 -29.14 21.97 9.22
C LYS A 32 -29.39 22.61 7.86
N ALA A 33 -30.60 22.49 7.34
CA ALA A 33 -30.97 22.96 6.00
C ALA A 33 -30.86 24.49 5.86
N ASP A 34 -31.05 25.22 6.95
CA ASP A 34 -31.02 26.69 7.05
C ASP A 34 -29.66 27.24 7.54
N ALA A 35 -28.66 26.37 7.71
CA ALA A 35 -27.33 26.82 8.16
C ALA A 35 -26.69 27.73 7.10
N VAL A 36 -26.18 28.86 7.58
CA VAL A 36 -25.39 29.76 6.72
C VAL A 36 -24.09 29.05 6.33
N PRO A 37 -23.74 29.01 5.04
CA PRO A 37 -22.50 28.38 4.59
C PRO A 37 -21.26 28.86 5.38
N GLY A 38 -20.51 27.93 5.99
CA GLY A 38 -19.39 28.22 6.86
C GLY A 38 -19.75 28.77 8.25
N GLY A 39 -21.05 28.87 8.57
CA GLY A 39 -21.54 29.33 9.86
C GLY A 39 -21.87 28.20 10.83
N GLU A 40 -22.54 28.53 11.92
CA GLU A 40 -22.94 27.56 12.94
C GLU A 40 -23.91 26.50 12.37
N GLY A 41 -23.57 25.24 12.57
CA GLY A 41 -24.32 24.08 12.06
C GLY A 41 -24.02 23.69 10.62
N SER A 42 -23.15 24.42 9.91
CA SER A 42 -22.61 24.12 8.60
C SER A 42 -21.22 23.46 8.72
N TYR A 43 -20.77 22.83 7.62
CA TYR A 43 -19.33 22.59 7.44
C TYR A 43 -18.57 23.92 7.35
N GLN A 44 -17.28 23.89 7.70
CA GLN A 44 -16.37 25.01 7.52
C GLN A 44 -15.72 24.95 6.12
N TRP A 45 -15.13 26.08 5.69
CA TRP A 45 -14.51 26.18 4.37
C TRP A 45 -13.23 25.35 4.23
N ASP A 46 -12.64 24.92 5.33
CA ASP A 46 -11.47 24.02 5.42
C ASP A 46 -11.85 22.60 5.86
N ASP A 47 -13.12 22.28 5.99
CA ASP A 47 -13.57 20.92 6.26
C ASP A 47 -13.33 20.01 5.03
N PRO A 48 -12.84 18.77 5.21
CA PRO A 48 -12.51 17.87 4.12
C PRO A 48 -13.68 17.56 3.19
N GLU A 49 -14.90 17.54 3.70
CA GLU A 49 -16.12 17.34 2.92
C GLU A 49 -16.37 18.45 1.92
N TYR A 50 -16.19 19.69 2.35
CA TYR A 50 -16.32 20.83 1.46
C TYR A 50 -15.21 20.86 0.43
N VAL A 51 -13.95 20.76 0.87
CA VAL A 51 -12.77 20.84 0.00
C VAL A 51 -12.79 19.76 -1.08
N CYS A 52 -13.25 18.55 -0.73
CA CYS A 52 -13.35 17.44 -1.67
C CYS A 52 -14.33 17.76 -2.83
N LEU A 53 -15.43 18.46 -2.58
CA LEU A 53 -16.36 18.91 -3.63
C LEU A 53 -15.84 20.17 -4.33
N GLU A 54 -15.34 21.13 -3.57
CA GLU A 54 -14.89 22.41 -4.08
C GLU A 54 -13.85 22.28 -5.18
N ALA A 55 -12.94 21.30 -5.05
CA ALA A 55 -11.86 21.04 -5.99
C ALA A 55 -12.33 20.82 -7.44
N GLY A 56 -13.44 20.12 -7.64
CA GLY A 56 -13.88 19.73 -8.97
C GLY A 56 -15.28 20.19 -9.39
N ILE A 57 -16.05 20.84 -8.51
CA ILE A 57 -17.44 21.22 -8.75
C ILE A 57 -17.59 22.75 -8.75
N SER A 58 -18.34 23.28 -9.70
CA SER A 58 -18.78 24.67 -9.73
C SER A 58 -20.11 24.86 -8.96
N ASP A 59 -20.44 26.11 -8.62
CA ASP A 59 -21.74 26.44 -8.03
C ASP A 59 -22.92 26.08 -8.98
N GLU A 60 -22.72 26.17 -10.29
CA GLU A 60 -23.74 25.77 -11.27
C GLU A 60 -23.98 24.24 -11.27
N MET A 61 -22.91 23.47 -11.18
CA MET A 61 -23.02 22.00 -11.04
C MET A 61 -23.66 21.64 -9.71
N ALA A 62 -23.28 22.30 -8.63
CA ALA A 62 -23.84 22.07 -7.30
C ALA A 62 -25.34 22.39 -7.25
N GLU A 63 -25.82 23.39 -7.99
CA GLU A 63 -27.26 23.71 -8.11
C GLU A 63 -28.06 22.55 -8.67
N VAL A 64 -27.55 21.88 -9.71
CA VAL A 64 -28.17 20.68 -10.28
C VAL A 64 -28.15 19.53 -9.28
N ALA A 65 -27.03 19.32 -8.60
CA ALA A 65 -26.89 18.26 -7.59
C ALA A 65 -27.84 18.45 -6.39
N LEU A 66 -28.10 19.68 -5.98
CA LEU A 66 -29.04 20.02 -4.91
C LEU A 66 -30.47 19.58 -5.22
N CYS A 67 -30.85 19.48 -6.51
CA CYS A 67 -32.14 18.95 -6.91
C CYS A 67 -32.31 17.45 -6.62
N LEU A 68 -31.21 16.70 -6.45
CA LEU A 68 -31.29 15.26 -6.18
C LEU A 68 -31.81 14.95 -4.78
N GLY A 69 -31.61 15.85 -3.81
CA GLY A 69 -31.88 15.56 -2.40
C GLY A 69 -30.95 14.48 -1.84
N SER A 70 -31.25 14.01 -0.65
CA SER A 70 -30.46 12.94 -0.02
C SER A 70 -31.11 11.58 -0.27
N PHE A 71 -30.41 10.66 -0.95
CA PHE A 71 -30.84 9.28 -1.26
C PHE A 71 -32.06 9.15 -2.19
N GLU A 72 -32.61 10.23 -2.71
CA GLU A 72 -33.73 10.18 -3.63
C GLU A 72 -33.27 9.95 -5.07
N LYS A 73 -33.73 8.87 -5.69
CA LYS A 73 -33.45 8.58 -7.10
C LYS A 73 -34.34 9.44 -7.99
N LYS A 74 -33.72 10.31 -8.79
CA LYS A 74 -34.41 11.18 -9.74
C LYS A 74 -33.97 10.94 -11.17
N THR A 75 -34.93 10.99 -12.10
CA THR A 75 -34.66 10.92 -13.53
C THR A 75 -34.24 12.29 -14.07
N VAL A 76 -33.58 12.31 -15.24
CA VAL A 76 -33.19 13.56 -15.92
C VAL A 76 -34.38 14.50 -16.15
N PRO A 77 -35.55 14.04 -16.64
CA PRO A 77 -36.73 14.91 -16.79
C PRO A 77 -37.19 15.57 -15.50
N GLN A 78 -37.19 14.84 -14.39
CA GLN A 78 -37.55 15.42 -13.07
C GLN A 78 -36.59 16.54 -12.64
N VAL A 79 -35.28 16.34 -12.82
CA VAL A 79 -34.30 17.39 -12.51
C VAL A 79 -34.41 18.57 -13.45
N ALA A 80 -34.67 18.34 -14.75
CA ALA A 80 -34.89 19.38 -15.74
C ALA A 80 -36.10 20.26 -15.42
N GLU A 81 -37.21 19.66 -14.99
CA GLU A 81 -38.41 20.37 -14.52
C GLU A 81 -38.11 21.24 -13.29
N MET A 82 -37.39 20.69 -12.27
CA MET A 82 -37.02 21.42 -11.06
C MET A 82 -36.11 22.61 -11.36
N MET A 83 -35.19 22.45 -12.31
CA MET A 83 -34.22 23.48 -12.70
C MET A 83 -34.79 24.50 -13.69
N GLY A 84 -35.87 24.19 -14.38
CA GLY A 84 -36.35 24.99 -15.52
C GLY A 84 -35.32 25.06 -16.68
N LYS A 85 -34.54 23.99 -16.87
CA LYS A 85 -33.48 23.86 -17.88
C LYS A 85 -33.81 22.72 -18.85
N SER A 86 -33.09 22.64 -19.97
CA SER A 86 -33.27 21.52 -20.90
C SER A 86 -32.82 20.19 -20.28
N ALA A 87 -33.45 19.09 -20.70
CA ALA A 87 -33.09 17.75 -20.28
C ALA A 87 -31.65 17.39 -20.73
N GLU A 88 -31.23 17.89 -21.89
CA GLU A 88 -29.87 17.68 -22.41
C GLU A 88 -28.82 18.30 -21.48
N TYR A 89 -28.99 19.57 -21.11
CA TYR A 89 -28.12 20.26 -20.15
C TYR A 89 -28.07 19.54 -18.81
N CYS A 90 -29.23 19.17 -18.24
CA CYS A 90 -29.26 18.48 -16.96
C CYS A 90 -28.59 17.10 -17.03
N ARG A 91 -28.76 16.36 -18.15
CA ARG A 91 -28.09 15.08 -18.36
C ARG A 91 -26.58 15.23 -18.38
N GLU A 92 -26.05 16.19 -19.12
CA GLU A 92 -24.62 16.46 -19.21
C GLU A 92 -24.03 16.76 -17.84
N VAL A 93 -24.61 17.72 -17.11
CA VAL A 93 -24.13 18.11 -15.77
C VAL A 93 -24.23 16.96 -14.76
N LEU A 94 -25.34 16.18 -14.79
CA LEU A 94 -25.51 15.01 -13.90
C LEU A 94 -24.49 13.92 -14.21
N MET A 95 -24.13 13.71 -15.47
CA MET A 95 -23.07 12.75 -15.83
C MET A 95 -21.68 13.23 -15.40
N ASP A 96 -21.38 14.53 -15.57
CA ASP A 96 -20.13 15.11 -15.07
C ASP A 96 -20.00 14.99 -13.55
N LEU A 97 -21.09 15.26 -12.82
CA LEU A 97 -21.17 15.04 -11.37
C LEU A 97 -20.96 13.56 -11.00
N ALA A 98 -21.54 12.63 -11.78
CA ALA A 98 -21.36 11.20 -11.54
C ALA A 98 -19.94 10.73 -11.86
N VAL A 99 -19.33 11.25 -12.92
CA VAL A 99 -17.91 10.99 -13.27
C VAL A 99 -16.98 11.54 -12.19
N TYR A 100 -17.26 12.74 -11.69
CA TYR A 100 -16.50 13.28 -10.56
C TYR A 100 -16.68 12.47 -9.28
N GLY A 101 -17.87 11.94 -9.01
CA GLY A 101 -18.21 11.20 -7.80
C GLY A 101 -19.12 11.96 -6.82
N ALA A 102 -19.67 13.10 -7.24
CA ALA A 102 -20.57 13.91 -6.43
C ALA A 102 -22.03 13.45 -6.46
N CYS A 103 -22.37 12.56 -7.38
CA CYS A 103 -23.62 11.79 -7.36
C CYS A 103 -23.38 10.40 -7.94
N LYS A 104 -24.31 9.49 -7.71
CA LYS A 104 -24.36 8.18 -8.37
C LYS A 104 -25.29 8.22 -9.58
N VAL A 105 -25.02 7.32 -10.53
CA VAL A 105 -25.90 7.04 -11.66
C VAL A 105 -26.17 5.54 -11.71
N GLY A 106 -27.41 5.18 -12.02
CA GLY A 106 -27.84 3.79 -12.21
C GLY A 106 -29.06 3.73 -13.12
N THR A 107 -29.60 2.53 -13.29
CA THR A 107 -30.79 2.30 -14.11
C THR A 107 -31.97 1.86 -13.24
N LEU A 108 -33.12 2.48 -13.42
CA LEU A 108 -34.36 2.08 -12.78
C LEU A 108 -35.45 2.04 -13.86
N ASN A 109 -36.10 0.89 -14.04
CA ASN A 109 -37.11 0.67 -15.08
C ASN A 109 -36.70 1.03 -16.52
N GLY A 110 -35.40 0.87 -16.83
CA GLY A 110 -34.84 1.18 -18.14
C GLY A 110 -34.43 2.66 -18.34
N GLU A 111 -34.62 3.51 -17.34
CA GLU A 111 -34.24 4.92 -17.37
C GLU A 111 -33.05 5.21 -16.45
N ASP A 112 -32.24 6.19 -16.82
CA ASP A 112 -31.14 6.69 -15.98
C ASP A 112 -31.69 7.45 -14.78
N VAL A 113 -31.24 7.07 -13.59
CA VAL A 113 -31.56 7.76 -12.34
C VAL A 113 -30.28 8.18 -11.63
N PHE A 114 -30.35 9.34 -10.98
CA PHE A 114 -29.24 9.94 -10.25
C PHE A 114 -29.63 10.17 -8.79
N TRP A 115 -28.67 10.03 -7.86
CA TRP A 115 -28.92 10.27 -6.43
C TRP A 115 -27.60 10.61 -5.71
N THR A 116 -27.73 11.18 -4.50
CA THR A 116 -26.61 11.38 -3.58
C THR A 116 -26.64 10.34 -2.47
N GLU A 117 -25.48 10.08 -1.87
CA GLU A 117 -25.29 9.16 -0.74
C GLU A 117 -24.63 9.85 0.45
N THR A 118 -24.12 9.06 1.40
CA THR A 118 -23.31 9.54 2.52
C THR A 118 -21.89 9.90 2.07
N TRP A 119 -21.13 10.47 2.99
CA TRP A 119 -19.71 10.76 2.74
C TRP A 119 -18.88 9.47 2.68
N ILE A 120 -18.93 8.62 3.71
CA ILE A 120 -18.28 7.31 3.77
C ILE A 120 -19.24 6.31 4.46
N PRO A 121 -19.47 5.10 3.85
CA PRO A 121 -19.13 4.76 2.47
C PRO A 121 -19.94 5.59 1.47
N GLY A 122 -19.27 6.13 0.44
CA GLY A 122 -19.99 6.91 -0.58
C GLY A 122 -19.13 7.96 -1.30
N HIS A 123 -19.50 9.24 -1.19
CA HIS A 123 -18.94 10.30 -2.04
C HIS A 123 -17.42 10.46 -1.92
N MET A 124 -16.84 10.36 -0.72
CA MET A 124 -15.39 10.48 -0.56
C MET A 124 -14.66 9.38 -1.34
N GLU A 125 -15.08 8.13 -1.19
CA GLU A 125 -14.47 7.03 -1.94
C GLU A 125 -14.72 7.17 -3.45
N MET A 126 -15.92 7.59 -3.86
CA MET A 126 -16.23 7.76 -5.28
C MET A 126 -15.39 8.85 -5.94
N ILE A 127 -15.06 9.93 -5.24
CA ILE A 127 -14.22 11.01 -5.75
C ILE A 127 -12.76 10.56 -5.85
N VAL A 128 -12.21 9.90 -4.83
CA VAL A 128 -10.82 9.46 -4.80
C VAL A 128 -10.58 8.15 -5.59
N ASN A 129 -11.62 7.31 -5.79
CA ASN A 129 -11.55 6.14 -6.68
C ASN A 129 -11.60 6.49 -8.17
N ASN A 130 -11.22 7.70 -8.51
CA ASN A 130 -11.05 8.15 -9.88
C ASN A 130 -9.63 8.70 -10.04
N ALA A 131 -8.76 7.93 -10.69
CA ALA A 131 -7.36 8.29 -10.89
C ALA A 131 -7.18 9.64 -11.61
N GLU A 132 -8.10 9.99 -12.52
CA GLU A 132 -8.06 11.28 -13.21
C GLU A 132 -8.41 12.45 -12.27
N ASN A 133 -9.36 12.24 -11.33
CA ASN A 133 -9.65 13.25 -10.29
C ASN A 133 -8.40 13.53 -9.44
N ILE A 134 -7.73 12.49 -8.98
CA ILE A 134 -6.55 12.63 -8.12
C ILE A 134 -5.41 13.34 -8.84
N LYS A 135 -5.19 13.00 -10.12
CA LYS A 135 -4.18 13.66 -10.95
C LYS A 135 -4.51 15.14 -11.18
N LYS A 136 -5.77 15.44 -11.47
CA LYS A 136 -6.23 16.79 -11.78
C LYS A 136 -6.42 17.66 -10.54
N TYR A 137 -6.84 17.05 -9.45
CA TYR A 137 -7.17 17.70 -8.18
C TYR A 137 -6.47 17.00 -7.01
N PRO A 138 -5.14 17.11 -6.85
CA PRO A 138 -4.39 16.41 -5.79
C PRO A 138 -4.93 16.65 -4.38
N VAL A 139 -5.58 17.79 -4.14
CA VAL A 139 -6.17 18.15 -2.83
C VAL A 139 -7.24 17.16 -2.35
N VAL A 140 -7.88 16.39 -3.26
CA VAL A 140 -8.88 15.39 -2.85
C VAL A 140 -8.24 14.24 -2.05
N ALA A 141 -6.97 13.89 -2.32
CA ALA A 141 -6.22 12.92 -1.52
C ALA A 141 -5.98 13.45 -0.09
N TYR A 142 -5.62 14.72 0.03
CA TYR A 142 -5.47 15.39 1.33
C TYR A 142 -6.80 15.48 2.09
N ALA A 143 -7.91 15.73 1.39
CA ALA A 143 -9.24 15.77 1.99
C ALA A 143 -9.66 14.39 2.52
N MET A 144 -9.39 13.29 1.78
CA MET A 144 -9.67 11.93 2.23
C MET A 144 -8.87 11.57 3.47
N GLU A 145 -7.58 11.91 3.51
CA GLU A 145 -6.73 11.68 4.68
C GLU A 145 -7.21 12.47 5.90
N ALA A 146 -7.53 13.75 5.71
CA ALA A 146 -8.07 14.60 6.78
C ALA A 146 -9.42 14.08 7.29
N TYR A 147 -10.29 13.62 6.41
CA TYR A 147 -11.57 13.03 6.79
C TYR A 147 -11.39 11.87 7.76
N GLY A 148 -10.47 10.95 7.46
CA GLY A 148 -10.15 9.82 8.34
C GLY A 148 -9.73 10.27 9.75
N ARG A 149 -8.97 11.36 9.86
CA ARG A 149 -8.52 11.91 11.15
C ARG A 149 -9.62 12.70 11.87
N VAL A 150 -10.28 13.62 11.18
CA VAL A 150 -11.27 14.53 11.75
C VAL A 150 -12.55 13.79 12.16
N ARG A 151 -13.00 12.84 11.34
CA ARG A 151 -14.27 12.11 11.57
C ARG A 151 -14.06 10.75 12.22
N GLY A 152 -12.91 10.11 12.00
CA GLY A 152 -12.57 8.80 12.57
C GLY A 152 -12.57 8.84 14.09
N GLY A 153 -11.96 9.87 14.70
CA GLY A 153 -11.94 10.04 16.15
C GLY A 153 -13.33 10.02 16.79
N GLY A 154 -14.30 10.70 16.15
CA GLY A 154 -15.70 10.71 16.62
C GLY A 154 -16.46 9.41 16.37
N SER A 155 -16.00 8.57 15.45
CA SER A 155 -16.68 7.32 15.09
C SER A 155 -16.13 6.09 15.82
N VAL A 156 -14.94 6.16 16.40
CA VAL A 156 -14.27 5.03 17.07
C VAL A 156 -15.15 4.37 18.14
N GLY A 157 -15.88 5.16 18.92
CA GLY A 157 -16.80 4.66 19.95
C GLY A 157 -18.21 4.34 19.46
N SER A 158 -18.55 4.62 18.19
CA SER A 158 -19.93 4.48 17.68
C SER A 158 -20.27 3.08 17.18
N PHE A 159 -19.27 2.26 16.84
CA PHE A 159 -19.50 0.89 16.40
C PHE A 159 -19.72 -0.06 17.59
N PRO A 160 -20.68 -0.99 17.51
CA PRO A 160 -20.82 -2.03 18.50
C PRO A 160 -19.55 -2.87 18.62
N VAL A 161 -19.16 -3.22 19.86
CA VAL A 161 -18.10 -4.20 20.07
C VAL A 161 -18.40 -5.46 19.27
N GLY A 162 -17.42 -5.91 18.47
CA GLY A 162 -17.59 -7.08 17.60
C GLY A 162 -18.19 -6.80 16.23
N VAL A 163 -18.52 -5.53 15.91
CA VAL A 163 -18.97 -5.12 14.58
C VAL A 163 -17.95 -4.14 14.00
N GLY A 164 -17.04 -4.65 13.19
CA GLY A 164 -16.03 -3.83 12.51
C GLY A 164 -16.61 -3.05 11.33
N LEU A 165 -15.94 -1.96 10.96
CA LEU A 165 -16.20 -1.24 9.71
C LEU A 165 -15.89 -2.11 8.49
N MET A 166 -14.78 -2.84 8.57
CA MET A 166 -14.31 -3.79 7.58
C MET A 166 -14.17 -5.18 8.19
N ARG A 167 -14.21 -6.19 7.36
CA ARG A 167 -14.00 -7.57 7.75
C ARG A 167 -12.96 -8.23 6.86
N VAL A 168 -11.95 -8.86 7.46
CA VAL A 168 -10.90 -9.60 6.76
C VAL A 168 -11.34 -11.05 6.56
N ILE A 169 -11.37 -11.50 5.32
CA ILE A 169 -11.72 -12.87 4.93
C ILE A 169 -10.62 -13.40 4.02
N PRO A 170 -9.93 -14.50 4.39
CA PRO A 170 -8.94 -15.12 3.52
C PRO A 170 -9.62 -15.80 2.31
N ILE A 171 -8.87 -16.02 1.23
CA ILE A 171 -9.35 -16.83 0.11
C ILE A 171 -9.50 -18.30 0.52
N GLN A 172 -10.31 -19.04 -0.24
CA GLN A 172 -10.66 -20.42 0.08
C GLN A 172 -9.45 -21.35 0.21
N SER A 173 -8.40 -21.14 -0.59
CA SER A 173 -7.16 -21.92 -0.53
C SER A 173 -6.37 -21.75 0.78
N ALA A 174 -6.54 -20.62 1.47
CA ALA A 174 -5.87 -20.33 2.74
C ALA A 174 -6.65 -20.86 3.96
N ILE A 175 -7.87 -21.36 3.77
CA ILE A 175 -8.73 -21.80 4.86
C ILE A 175 -8.55 -23.28 5.12
N ASP A 176 -8.22 -23.66 6.37
CA ASP A 176 -8.21 -25.05 6.81
C ASP A 176 -9.64 -25.64 6.78
N GLY A 177 -9.83 -26.69 5.98
CA GLY A 177 -11.12 -27.36 5.80
C GLY A 177 -11.72 -28.03 7.04
N SER A 178 -10.99 -28.05 8.18
CA SER A 178 -11.46 -28.62 9.43
C SER A 178 -12.45 -27.72 10.20
N SER A 179 -12.57 -26.44 9.82
CA SER A 179 -13.42 -25.46 10.51
C SER A 179 -14.81 -25.39 9.90
N ARG A 180 -15.84 -25.40 10.73
CA ARG A 180 -17.21 -25.10 10.29
C ARG A 180 -17.33 -23.60 10.04
N LYS A 181 -17.78 -23.21 8.85
CA LYS A 181 -17.88 -21.81 8.43
C LYS A 181 -19.33 -21.45 8.21
N ALA A 182 -19.66 -20.18 8.44
CA ALA A 182 -20.86 -19.60 7.92
C ALA A 182 -20.58 -19.12 6.48
N ASP A 183 -21.54 -19.27 5.58
CA ASP A 183 -21.38 -18.91 4.16
C ASP A 183 -20.91 -17.46 3.97
N TYR A 184 -21.33 -16.52 4.82
CA TYR A 184 -20.91 -15.12 4.76
C TYR A 184 -19.45 -14.86 5.17
N GLU A 185 -18.73 -15.89 5.60
CA GLU A 185 -17.29 -15.86 5.87
C GLU A 185 -16.45 -16.44 4.72
N GLU A 186 -17.04 -16.61 3.55
CA GLU A 186 -16.34 -17.09 2.35
C GLU A 186 -16.39 -16.05 1.24
N ILE A 187 -15.23 -15.62 0.72
CA ILE A 187 -15.16 -14.67 -0.41
C ILE A 187 -15.88 -15.23 -1.64
N SER A 188 -15.75 -16.54 -1.88
CA SER A 188 -16.42 -17.22 -3.00
C SER A 188 -17.92 -16.99 -3.06
N LYS A 189 -18.59 -16.92 -1.90
CA LYS A 189 -20.03 -16.61 -1.86
C LYS A 189 -20.35 -15.29 -2.56
N TYR A 190 -19.63 -14.24 -2.20
CA TYR A 190 -19.87 -12.91 -2.76
C TYR A 190 -19.57 -12.84 -4.25
N VAL A 191 -18.57 -13.57 -4.69
CA VAL A 191 -18.21 -13.67 -6.11
C VAL A 191 -19.27 -14.49 -6.87
N GLU A 192 -19.74 -15.62 -6.30
CA GLU A 192 -20.76 -16.47 -6.96
C GLU A 192 -22.15 -15.83 -7.04
N GLU A 193 -22.51 -14.98 -6.08
CA GLU A 193 -23.81 -14.27 -6.05
C GLU A 193 -23.87 -13.06 -7.01
N ASN A 194 -22.75 -12.63 -7.59
CA ASN A 194 -22.68 -11.50 -8.49
C ASN A 194 -22.41 -11.93 -9.94
N THR A 195 -22.84 -11.10 -10.88
CA THR A 195 -22.67 -11.34 -12.33
C THR A 195 -21.88 -10.25 -13.04
N ILE A 196 -21.71 -9.10 -12.40
CA ILE A 196 -21.01 -7.96 -12.96
C ILE A 196 -19.88 -7.60 -12.00
N PHE A 197 -18.67 -7.52 -12.54
CA PHE A 197 -17.43 -7.22 -11.80
C PHE A 197 -16.64 -6.16 -12.53
N CYS A 198 -15.97 -5.32 -11.78
CA CYS A 198 -14.97 -4.43 -12.32
C CYS A 198 -13.81 -4.28 -11.33
N VAL A 199 -12.69 -3.79 -11.84
CA VAL A 199 -11.50 -3.53 -11.04
C VAL A 199 -10.92 -2.17 -11.38
N SER A 200 -10.45 -1.48 -10.36
CA SER A 200 -9.70 -0.23 -10.43
C SER A 200 -8.44 -0.30 -9.57
N ASP A 201 -7.58 0.70 -9.74
CA ASP A 201 -6.45 0.87 -8.86
C ASP A 201 -6.91 1.17 -7.43
N CYS A 202 -6.07 0.81 -6.46
CA CYS A 202 -6.35 1.08 -5.06
C CYS A 202 -6.26 2.58 -4.76
N SER A 203 -7.40 3.24 -4.51
CA SER A 203 -7.48 4.66 -4.19
C SER A 203 -6.65 5.04 -2.97
N CYS A 204 -6.72 4.26 -1.88
CA CYS A 204 -5.98 4.55 -0.66
C CYS A 204 -4.46 4.61 -0.88
N ARG A 205 -3.90 3.72 -1.72
CA ARG A 205 -2.47 3.76 -2.07
C ARG A 205 -2.14 4.89 -3.04
N THR A 206 -3.04 5.17 -3.97
CA THR A 206 -2.89 6.29 -4.90
C THR A 206 -2.90 7.64 -4.16
N ASP A 207 -3.79 7.82 -3.19
CA ASP A 207 -3.83 9.01 -2.34
C ASP A 207 -2.50 9.23 -1.61
N ARG A 208 -1.97 8.16 -1.00
CA ARG A 208 -0.70 8.22 -0.27
C ARG A 208 0.49 8.53 -1.19
N GLU A 209 0.47 8.01 -2.40
CA GLU A 209 1.51 8.28 -3.39
C GLU A 209 1.50 9.74 -3.85
N VAL A 210 0.32 10.32 -4.10
CA VAL A 210 0.17 11.75 -4.44
C VAL A 210 0.66 12.66 -3.31
N MET A 211 0.51 12.23 -2.07
CA MET A 211 1.02 12.94 -0.90
C MET A 211 2.52 12.73 -0.65
N GLY A 212 3.24 12.00 -1.52
CA GLY A 212 4.65 11.67 -1.34
C GLY A 212 4.91 10.59 -0.27
N GLU A 213 3.90 9.83 0.12
CA GLU A 213 3.94 8.85 1.20
C GLU A 213 3.56 7.44 0.71
N GLY A 214 3.85 7.14 -0.55
CA GLY A 214 3.63 5.84 -1.16
C GLY A 214 4.38 4.72 -0.43
N CYS A 215 3.78 3.53 -0.37
CA CYS A 215 4.33 2.39 0.36
C CYS A 215 4.98 1.32 -0.54
N GLY A 216 4.90 1.47 -1.86
CA GLY A 216 5.45 0.54 -2.83
C GLY A 216 4.73 -0.82 -2.95
N HIS A 217 3.60 -1.03 -2.24
CA HIS A 217 2.78 -2.22 -2.47
C HIS A 217 1.99 -2.08 -3.76
N LEU A 218 1.71 -3.23 -4.39
CA LEU A 218 0.91 -3.32 -5.61
C LEU A 218 -0.43 -2.58 -5.45
N LYS A 219 -0.71 -1.61 -6.32
CA LYS A 219 -1.94 -0.83 -6.31
C LYS A 219 -2.83 -1.08 -7.54
N GLU A 220 -2.19 -1.46 -8.64
CA GLU A 220 -2.85 -1.67 -9.93
C GLU A 220 -3.80 -2.86 -9.86
N ASP A 221 -5.06 -2.62 -10.26
CA ASP A 221 -6.11 -3.63 -10.25
C ASP A 221 -6.33 -4.30 -8.88
N MET A 222 -6.38 -3.52 -7.79
CA MET A 222 -6.52 -4.05 -6.43
C MET A 222 -7.86 -3.71 -5.75
N CYS A 223 -8.71 -2.89 -6.37
CA CYS A 223 -10.02 -2.54 -5.85
C CYS A 223 -11.12 -3.17 -6.72
N ILE A 224 -11.75 -4.24 -6.24
CA ILE A 224 -12.80 -4.96 -6.95
C ILE A 224 -14.15 -4.44 -6.51
N GLN A 225 -15.03 -4.12 -7.47
CA GLN A 225 -16.43 -3.78 -7.23
C GLN A 225 -17.34 -4.80 -7.90
N MET A 226 -18.53 -5.01 -7.32
CA MET A 226 -19.48 -6.04 -7.75
C MET A 226 -20.89 -5.48 -7.86
N GLY A 227 -21.71 -6.08 -8.72
CA GLY A 227 -23.10 -5.74 -8.88
C GLY A 227 -23.34 -4.29 -9.30
N THR A 228 -24.25 -3.60 -8.63
CA THR A 228 -24.61 -2.20 -8.95
C THR A 228 -23.47 -1.21 -8.74
N ALA A 229 -22.54 -1.50 -7.83
CA ALA A 229 -21.34 -0.69 -7.68
C ALA A 229 -20.43 -0.84 -8.90
N ALA A 230 -20.25 -2.07 -9.41
CA ALA A 230 -19.49 -2.30 -10.64
C ALA A 230 -20.12 -1.58 -11.85
N GLU A 231 -21.44 -1.62 -12.01
CA GLU A 231 -22.15 -0.89 -13.08
C GLU A 231 -21.82 0.60 -13.04
N TYR A 232 -21.89 1.22 -11.86
CA TYR A 232 -21.56 2.63 -11.67
C TYR A 232 -20.11 2.94 -12.05
N TYR A 233 -19.16 2.12 -11.59
CA TYR A 233 -17.73 2.32 -11.86
C TYR A 233 -17.39 2.17 -13.35
N ILE A 234 -18.00 1.19 -14.03
CA ILE A 234 -17.83 0.99 -15.48
C ILE A 234 -18.44 2.18 -16.24
N ARG A 235 -19.66 2.59 -15.91
CA ARG A 235 -20.37 3.69 -16.59
C ARG A 235 -19.65 5.03 -16.46
N THR A 236 -18.93 5.24 -15.37
CA THR A 236 -18.19 6.48 -15.10
C THR A 236 -16.71 6.39 -15.51
N GLY A 237 -16.31 5.31 -16.18
CA GLY A 237 -14.96 5.15 -16.75
C GLY A 237 -13.82 5.01 -15.74
N ARG A 238 -14.14 4.78 -14.45
CA ARG A 238 -13.14 4.69 -13.36
C ARG A 238 -12.62 3.28 -13.12
N ALA A 239 -13.23 2.28 -13.73
CA ALA A 239 -12.85 0.88 -13.61
C ALA A 239 -13.06 0.13 -14.92
N ARG A 240 -12.24 -0.88 -15.16
CA ARG A 240 -12.43 -1.81 -16.27
C ARG A 240 -13.31 -2.99 -15.83
N GLN A 241 -14.19 -3.44 -16.71
CA GLN A 241 -14.97 -4.65 -16.48
C GLN A 241 -14.04 -5.87 -16.50
N ILE A 242 -14.29 -6.83 -15.61
CA ILE A 242 -13.55 -8.08 -15.50
C ILE A 242 -14.50 -9.28 -15.44
N THR A 243 -13.94 -10.47 -15.69
CA THR A 243 -14.65 -11.74 -15.55
C THR A 243 -14.56 -12.25 -14.11
N LYS A 244 -15.39 -13.25 -13.80
CA LYS A 244 -15.33 -13.96 -12.51
C LYS A 244 -13.96 -14.63 -12.28
N ASP A 245 -13.39 -15.22 -13.32
CA ASP A 245 -12.08 -15.88 -13.24
C ASP A 245 -10.98 -14.88 -12.94
N GLU A 246 -11.01 -13.70 -13.59
CA GLU A 246 -10.08 -12.61 -13.28
C GLU A 246 -10.21 -12.11 -11.83
N VAL A 247 -11.39 -12.15 -11.22
CA VAL A 247 -11.54 -11.83 -9.78
C VAL A 247 -10.65 -12.75 -8.95
N TYR A 248 -10.70 -14.07 -9.19
CA TYR A 248 -9.88 -15.02 -8.45
C TYR A 248 -8.38 -14.87 -8.74
N GLU A 249 -8.01 -14.57 -9.97
CA GLU A 249 -6.60 -14.28 -10.34
C GLU A 249 -6.08 -13.03 -9.60
N ILE A 250 -6.89 -11.98 -9.49
CA ILE A 250 -6.54 -10.77 -8.75
C ILE A 250 -6.40 -11.06 -7.26
N LEU A 251 -7.30 -11.83 -6.67
CA LEU A 251 -7.23 -12.22 -5.26
C LEU A 251 -5.95 -13.03 -4.98
N GLN A 252 -5.62 -13.98 -5.83
CA GLN A 252 -4.38 -14.75 -5.72
C GLN A 252 -3.14 -13.85 -5.85
N ARG A 253 -3.13 -12.95 -6.84
CA ARG A 253 -2.04 -11.98 -7.02
C ARG A 253 -1.89 -11.07 -5.80
N ALA A 254 -2.98 -10.67 -5.17
CA ALA A 254 -2.95 -9.88 -3.95
C ALA A 254 -2.30 -10.64 -2.79
N GLU A 255 -2.64 -11.91 -2.58
CA GLU A 255 -2.00 -12.75 -1.54
C GLU A 255 -0.49 -12.95 -1.79
N GLU A 256 -0.10 -13.20 -3.03
CA GLU A 256 1.32 -13.35 -3.42
C GLU A 256 2.12 -12.07 -3.12
N ASN A 257 1.46 -10.92 -3.07
CA ASN A 257 2.03 -9.62 -2.70
C ASN A 257 1.81 -9.22 -1.21
N GLY A 258 1.32 -10.15 -0.38
CA GLY A 258 1.14 -9.94 1.05
C GLY A 258 0.00 -8.98 1.41
N LEU A 259 -0.99 -8.84 0.54
CA LEU A 259 -2.17 -8.01 0.78
C LEU A 259 -3.28 -8.82 1.47
N MET A 260 -4.07 -8.14 2.28
CA MET A 260 -5.24 -8.72 2.96
C MET A 260 -6.52 -8.44 2.19
N HIS A 261 -7.42 -9.41 2.12
CA HIS A 261 -8.74 -9.20 1.56
C HIS A 261 -9.68 -8.63 2.62
N GLU A 262 -10.23 -7.46 2.35
CA GLU A 262 -11.20 -6.79 3.21
C GLU A 262 -12.53 -6.58 2.47
N ILE A 263 -13.63 -6.82 3.16
CA ILE A 263 -14.96 -6.47 2.70
C ILE A 263 -15.62 -5.47 3.64
N PRO A 264 -16.30 -4.42 3.12
CA PRO A 264 -17.06 -3.51 3.95
C PRO A 264 -18.28 -4.20 4.57
N ASN A 265 -18.57 -3.86 5.82
CA ASN A 265 -19.78 -4.32 6.52
C ASN A 265 -20.97 -3.35 6.37
N ALA A 266 -20.80 -2.24 5.68
CA ALA A 266 -21.79 -1.20 5.53
C ALA A 266 -23.03 -1.64 4.72
N ASP A 267 -22.87 -2.65 3.86
CA ASP A 267 -23.95 -3.14 2.99
C ASP A 267 -24.93 -4.08 3.72
N GLY A 268 -24.71 -4.33 5.00
CA GLY A 268 -25.52 -5.20 5.84
C GLY A 268 -24.98 -6.64 5.94
N PRO A 269 -25.56 -7.45 6.84
CA PRO A 269 -25.09 -8.81 7.09
C PRO A 269 -25.12 -9.68 5.83
N GLY A 270 -23.98 -10.29 5.50
CA GLY A 270 -23.83 -11.20 4.37
C GLY A 270 -23.92 -10.54 2.99
N LYS A 271 -23.78 -9.22 2.91
CA LYS A 271 -23.74 -8.45 1.66
C LYS A 271 -22.47 -7.63 1.58
N THR A 272 -21.96 -7.47 0.38
CA THR A 272 -20.91 -6.50 0.06
C THR A 272 -20.92 -6.18 -1.43
N HIS A 273 -20.56 -4.97 -1.77
CA HIS A 273 -20.38 -4.52 -3.15
C HIS A 273 -18.92 -4.40 -3.55
N ALA A 274 -18.01 -4.67 -2.62
CA ALA A 274 -16.58 -4.51 -2.86
C ALA A 274 -15.73 -5.58 -2.17
N ILE A 275 -14.60 -5.90 -2.79
CA ILE A 275 -13.48 -6.61 -2.18
C ILE A 275 -12.26 -5.73 -2.33
N CYS A 276 -11.67 -5.33 -1.22
CA CYS A 276 -10.44 -4.56 -1.17
C CYS A 276 -9.26 -5.48 -0.92
N ASN A 277 -8.12 -5.22 -1.57
CA ASN A 277 -6.85 -5.91 -1.34
C ASN A 277 -5.89 -4.93 -0.66
N CYS A 278 -5.76 -5.03 0.65
CA CYS A 278 -5.25 -4.00 1.53
C CYS A 278 -3.87 -4.28 2.11
N CYS A 279 -3.11 -3.22 2.35
CA CYS A 279 -1.87 -3.27 3.13
C CYS A 279 -1.98 -2.35 4.35
N GLY A 280 -1.24 -2.64 5.41
CA GLY A 280 -1.27 -1.86 6.66
C GLY A 280 -0.77 -0.42 6.52
N CYS A 281 0.09 -0.17 5.53
CA CYS A 281 0.71 1.14 5.34
C CYS A 281 -0.10 2.10 4.44
N GLY A 282 -0.90 1.59 3.50
CA GLY A 282 -1.67 2.40 2.56
C GLY A 282 -3.16 2.50 2.89
N CYS A 283 -3.78 1.41 3.34
CA CYS A 283 -5.22 1.32 3.54
C CYS A 283 -5.72 2.31 4.61
N LEU A 284 -6.72 3.12 4.26
CA LEU A 284 -7.31 4.09 5.19
C LEU A 284 -7.95 3.39 6.39
N SER A 285 -8.69 2.32 6.17
CA SER A 285 -9.37 1.54 7.21
C SER A 285 -8.38 0.98 8.24
N ILE A 286 -7.33 0.28 7.77
CA ILE A 286 -6.31 -0.31 8.64
C ILE A 286 -5.53 0.76 9.40
N ARG A 287 -5.13 1.84 8.72
CA ARG A 287 -4.40 2.96 9.35
C ARG A 287 -5.24 3.64 10.41
N THR A 288 -6.52 3.87 10.15
CA THR A 288 -7.45 4.47 11.12
C THR A 288 -7.61 3.57 12.34
N ALA A 289 -7.82 2.26 12.15
CA ALA A 289 -7.91 1.30 13.24
C ALA A 289 -6.63 1.26 14.09
N THR A 290 -5.46 1.32 13.44
CA THR A 290 -4.15 1.30 14.12
C THR A 290 -3.89 2.63 14.85
N MET A 291 -4.20 3.77 14.23
CA MET A 291 -4.05 5.10 14.81
C MET A 291 -4.89 5.26 16.08
N PHE A 292 -6.13 4.82 16.03
CA PHE A 292 -7.02 4.89 17.18
C PHE A 292 -6.89 3.70 18.14
N LYS A 293 -5.98 2.75 17.88
CA LYS A 293 -5.79 1.52 18.66
C LYS A 293 -7.07 0.69 18.81
N ASN A 294 -7.96 0.78 17.84
CA ASN A 294 -9.22 0.04 17.81
C ASN A 294 -9.23 -0.99 16.67
N VAL A 295 -8.67 -2.16 16.94
CA VAL A 295 -8.59 -3.27 15.98
C VAL A 295 -9.94 -3.89 15.65
N ASP A 296 -10.99 -3.66 16.47
CA ASP A 296 -12.35 -4.10 16.16
C ASP A 296 -12.93 -3.40 14.92
N MET A 297 -12.36 -2.28 14.50
CA MET A 297 -12.73 -1.66 13.22
C MET A 297 -12.41 -2.55 12.01
N ILE A 298 -11.44 -3.47 12.17
CA ILE A 298 -11.00 -4.41 11.13
C ILE A 298 -10.98 -5.81 11.73
N ARG A 299 -12.12 -6.44 11.79
CA ARG A 299 -12.26 -7.73 12.46
C ARG A 299 -12.09 -8.90 11.50
N SER A 300 -11.54 -10.00 11.99
CA SER A 300 -11.60 -11.30 11.32
C SER A 300 -12.13 -12.36 12.30
N ASN A 301 -12.94 -13.27 11.79
CA ASN A 301 -13.33 -14.48 12.52
C ASN A 301 -12.36 -15.65 12.30
N TYR A 302 -11.29 -15.41 11.54
CA TYR A 302 -10.23 -16.36 11.31
C TYR A 302 -9.05 -16.09 12.23
N VAL A 303 -8.41 -17.15 12.66
CA VAL A 303 -7.18 -17.11 13.45
C VAL A 303 -6.05 -17.69 12.61
N ALA A 304 -4.99 -16.91 12.42
CA ALA A 304 -3.81 -17.38 11.72
C ALA A 304 -3.14 -18.53 12.48
N LYS A 305 -2.90 -19.64 11.79
CA LYS A 305 -2.13 -20.77 12.31
C LYS A 305 -0.83 -20.87 11.54
N ILE A 306 0.25 -21.07 12.26
CA ILE A 306 1.56 -21.32 11.68
C ILE A 306 1.78 -22.83 11.64
N ASP A 307 2.08 -23.34 10.45
CA ASP A 307 2.53 -24.72 10.29
C ASP A 307 3.99 -24.83 10.76
N PRO A 308 4.28 -25.49 11.89
CA PRO A 308 5.64 -25.56 12.43
C PRO A 308 6.62 -26.32 11.52
N GLU A 309 6.13 -27.22 10.66
CA GLU A 309 6.98 -27.96 9.73
C GLU A 309 7.45 -27.08 8.55
N LYS A 310 6.61 -26.13 8.15
CA LYS A 310 6.93 -25.17 7.07
C LYS A 310 7.56 -23.88 7.59
N CYS A 311 7.33 -23.55 8.85
CA CYS A 311 7.82 -22.30 9.44
C CYS A 311 9.33 -22.31 9.59
N THR A 312 10.00 -21.33 8.97
CA THR A 312 11.44 -21.11 9.08
C THR A 312 11.83 -20.14 10.20
N ALA A 313 10.84 -19.63 10.94
CA ALA A 313 11.04 -18.62 12.00
C ALA A 313 11.76 -17.33 11.51
N CYS A 314 11.58 -16.95 10.25
CA CYS A 314 12.24 -15.77 9.67
C CYS A 314 11.69 -14.44 10.22
N GLY A 315 10.50 -14.43 10.83
CA GLY A 315 9.87 -13.24 11.40
C GLY A 315 9.12 -12.34 10.40
N GLN A 316 9.19 -12.61 9.10
CA GLN A 316 8.55 -11.75 8.09
C GLN A 316 7.03 -11.60 8.31
N CYS A 317 6.33 -12.68 8.69
CA CYS A 317 4.90 -12.61 8.96
C CYS A 317 4.57 -11.70 10.16
N VAL A 318 5.44 -11.60 11.16
CA VAL A 318 5.26 -10.71 12.32
C VAL A 318 5.50 -9.26 11.90
N GLU A 319 6.56 -9.00 11.14
CA GLU A 319 6.92 -7.65 10.68
C GLU A 319 5.91 -7.07 9.69
N ASN A 320 5.34 -7.91 8.83
CA ASN A 320 4.38 -7.47 7.82
C ASN A 320 2.92 -7.52 8.28
N CYS A 321 2.64 -8.03 9.49
CA CYS A 321 1.26 -8.10 9.97
C CYS A 321 0.74 -6.70 10.34
N PRO A 322 -0.24 -6.16 9.59
CA PRO A 322 -0.69 -4.78 9.80
C PRO A 322 -1.42 -4.56 11.13
N VAL A 323 -1.86 -5.63 11.77
CA VAL A 323 -2.64 -5.60 13.02
C VAL A 323 -1.95 -6.31 14.19
N ASN A 324 -0.66 -6.65 14.04
CA ASN A 324 0.13 -7.38 15.04
C ASN A 324 -0.54 -8.68 15.56
N ALA A 325 -1.25 -9.38 14.67
CA ALA A 325 -1.94 -10.62 15.00
C ALA A 325 -0.98 -11.80 15.22
N LEU A 326 0.25 -11.69 14.73
CA LEU A 326 1.28 -12.71 14.84
C LEU A 326 2.44 -12.20 15.71
N LYS A 327 2.91 -13.02 16.60
CA LYS A 327 4.09 -12.74 17.43
C LYS A 327 5.07 -13.90 17.33
N LEU A 328 6.37 -13.61 17.29
CA LEU A 328 7.39 -14.61 17.54
C LEU A 328 7.38 -14.87 19.06
N GLY A 329 6.72 -15.94 19.44
CA GLY A 329 6.85 -16.46 20.78
C GLY A 329 8.24 -17.08 20.91
N GLN A 330 8.74 -17.07 22.02
CA GLN A 330 9.35 -16.94 22.76
C GLN A 330 10.09 -17.26 23.80
N LYS A 331 10.17 -17.58 24.61
CA LYS A 331 11.04 -17.80 25.71
C LYS A 331 11.68 -19.16 25.65
N LEU A 332 12.94 -19.17 25.27
CA LEU A 332 13.79 -20.36 25.32
C LEU A 332 13.88 -20.98 26.72
N CYS A 333 13.51 -20.27 27.79
CA CYS A 333 13.69 -20.70 29.18
C CYS A 333 12.42 -20.62 30.02
N SER A 334 11.24 -20.49 29.45
CA SER A 334 9.99 -20.51 30.19
C SER A 334 9.25 -21.83 29.97
N SER A 335 9.02 -22.58 31.02
CA SER A 335 8.15 -23.75 31.00
C SER A 335 6.66 -23.39 30.98
N THR A 336 6.33 -22.12 31.18
CA THR A 336 4.96 -21.61 31.16
C THR A 336 4.75 -20.80 29.89
N PRO A 337 3.76 -21.14 29.06
CA PRO A 337 3.40 -20.29 27.91
C PRO A 337 3.09 -18.88 28.41
N ILE A 338 3.64 -17.86 27.75
CA ILE A 338 3.12 -16.52 27.97
C ILE A 338 1.80 -16.45 27.23
N VAL A 339 0.74 -16.61 27.97
CA VAL A 339 -0.57 -16.17 27.52
C VAL A 339 -0.61 -14.69 27.81
N GLU A 340 -0.26 -13.85 26.82
CA GLU A 340 -0.73 -12.47 26.87
C GLU A 340 -2.25 -12.54 26.82
N ASP A 341 -2.87 -11.87 27.78
CA ASP A 341 -4.31 -11.69 27.75
C ASP A 341 -4.63 -10.87 26.49
N ILE A 342 -5.03 -11.56 25.43
CA ILE A 342 -5.56 -10.93 24.20
C ILE A 342 -7.02 -10.54 24.50
N THR A 343 -7.27 -9.94 25.66
CA THR A 343 -8.54 -9.28 25.88
C THR A 343 -8.69 -8.20 24.82
N SER A 344 -9.89 -8.06 24.33
CA SER A 344 -10.28 -7.10 23.32
C SER A 344 -9.51 -5.78 23.49
N THR A 345 -8.76 -5.39 22.47
CA THR A 345 -8.13 -4.07 22.40
C THR A 345 -9.13 -3.01 21.99
N SER A 346 -10.41 -3.37 21.86
CA SER A 346 -11.49 -2.47 21.52
C SER A 346 -11.64 -1.39 22.58
N THR A 347 -11.80 -0.17 22.13
CA THR A 347 -12.11 0.96 22.99
C THR A 347 -13.50 0.77 23.61
N PRO A 348 -13.67 0.85 24.94
CA PRO A 348 -14.98 0.91 25.55
C PRO A 348 -15.82 2.07 24.97
N ARG A 349 -17.11 1.84 24.79
CA ARG A 349 -18.01 2.83 24.15
C ARG A 349 -18.17 4.14 24.92
N ASP A 350 -17.97 4.09 26.22
CA ASP A 350 -18.08 5.19 27.16
C ASP A 350 -16.74 5.88 27.45
N GLU A 351 -15.68 5.44 26.80
CA GLU A 351 -14.36 6.03 26.95
C GLU A 351 -14.15 7.18 25.95
N GLU A 352 -13.79 8.34 26.47
CA GLU A 352 -13.32 9.44 25.63
C GLU A 352 -11.99 9.06 24.97
N TRP A 353 -11.86 9.43 23.69
CA TRP A 353 -10.68 9.13 22.88
C TRP A 353 -9.95 10.39 22.44
N PRO A 354 -9.34 11.13 23.36
CA PRO A 354 -8.63 12.36 23.07
C PRO A 354 -7.35 12.07 22.27
N GLU A 355 -6.82 13.09 21.61
CA GLU A 355 -5.66 12.98 20.72
C GLU A 355 -4.41 12.42 21.40
N GLU A 356 -4.24 12.62 22.70
CA GLU A 356 -3.12 12.09 23.48
C GLU A 356 -3.09 10.55 23.51
N LYS A 357 -4.25 9.92 23.27
CA LYS A 357 -4.36 8.45 23.16
C LYS A 357 -4.06 7.93 21.75
N TRP A 358 -3.97 8.80 20.76
CA TRP A 358 -3.73 8.40 19.39
C TRP A 358 -2.30 7.89 19.20
N ASN A 359 -2.16 6.88 18.36
CA ASN A 359 -0.86 6.41 17.94
C ASN A 359 -0.42 7.21 16.71
N VAL A 360 0.27 8.32 16.93
CA VAL A 360 0.74 9.21 15.85
C VAL A 360 1.82 8.56 14.99
N GLU A 361 2.51 7.55 15.53
CA GLU A 361 3.52 6.74 14.84
C GLU A 361 2.93 5.43 14.29
N TYR A 362 1.69 5.45 13.85
CA TYR A 362 0.99 4.28 13.33
C TYR A 362 1.55 3.74 12.01
N ARG A 363 2.41 4.49 11.35
CA ARG A 363 3.06 4.04 10.12
C ARG A 363 4.21 3.11 10.47
N VAL A 364 4.03 1.86 10.14
CA VAL A 364 5.12 0.89 10.18
C VAL A 364 5.85 1.00 8.85
N ASN A 365 6.97 1.74 8.85
CA ASN A 365 7.95 1.62 7.79
C ASN A 365 9.12 0.75 8.28
N ARG A 366 9.96 0.28 7.37
CA ARG A 366 11.13 -0.54 7.70
C ARG A 366 12.16 0.19 8.57
N GLU A 367 12.11 1.51 8.62
CA GLU A 367 13.00 2.34 9.42
C GLU A 367 12.58 2.38 10.90
N ASN A 368 11.27 2.22 11.15
CA ASN A 368 10.68 2.25 12.50
C ASN A 368 10.29 0.84 12.98
N VAL A 369 11.10 -0.16 12.69
CA VAL A 369 10.91 -1.50 13.26
C VAL A 369 11.11 -1.38 14.77
N VAL A 370 10.02 -1.16 15.48
CA VAL A 370 9.96 -1.30 16.93
C VAL A 370 10.36 -2.73 17.25
N ASP A 371 11.07 -2.93 18.34
CA ASP A 371 11.47 -4.23 18.85
C ASP A 371 10.23 -5.14 18.99
N SER A 372 9.93 -5.84 17.90
CA SER A 372 8.72 -6.65 17.71
C SER A 372 8.90 -8.07 18.23
N GLY A 373 9.90 -8.32 19.08
CA GLY A 373 10.27 -9.66 19.52
C GLY A 373 10.96 -10.49 18.43
N THR A 374 11.51 -9.86 17.39
CA THR A 374 12.39 -10.52 16.42
C THR A 374 13.72 -10.89 17.06
N SER A 375 14.40 -11.87 16.47
CA SER A 375 15.70 -12.30 16.99
C SER A 375 16.74 -11.17 16.97
N PRO A 376 17.62 -11.05 17.99
CA PRO A 376 18.66 -10.02 18.03
C PRO A 376 19.57 -10.02 16.80
N CYS A 377 19.82 -11.20 16.22
CA CYS A 377 20.65 -11.31 15.02
C CYS A 377 19.98 -10.65 13.79
N LYS A 378 18.65 -10.70 13.67
CA LYS A 378 17.91 -10.00 12.62
C LYS A 378 17.89 -8.49 12.87
N THR A 379 17.56 -8.09 14.10
CA THR A 379 17.48 -6.66 14.50
C THR A 379 18.81 -5.93 14.33
N LYS A 380 19.94 -6.59 14.61
CA LYS A 380 21.27 -6.01 14.46
C LYS A 380 21.83 -6.04 13.04
N CYS A 381 21.19 -6.79 12.14
CA CYS A 381 21.57 -6.76 10.72
C CYS A 381 21.07 -5.47 10.07
N PRO A 382 21.94 -4.63 9.46
CA PRO A 382 21.49 -3.39 8.80
C PRO A 382 20.50 -3.63 7.65
N ALA A 383 20.55 -4.82 7.03
CA ALA A 383 19.63 -5.23 5.97
C ALA A 383 18.43 -6.03 6.51
N HIS A 384 18.30 -6.24 7.82
CA HIS A 384 17.22 -7.00 8.46
C HIS A 384 16.95 -8.38 7.84
N ILE A 385 18.03 -9.07 7.40
CA ILE A 385 17.92 -10.40 6.78
C ILE A 385 17.30 -11.39 7.77
N GLY A 386 16.42 -12.28 7.30
CA GLY A 386 15.81 -13.33 8.09
C GLY A 386 16.80 -14.42 8.54
N VAL A 387 17.72 -14.08 9.46
CA VAL A 387 18.85 -14.91 9.87
C VAL A 387 18.43 -16.29 10.37
N GLN A 388 17.48 -16.36 11.26
CA GLN A 388 16.99 -17.65 11.79
C GLN A 388 16.40 -18.52 10.67
N GLY A 389 15.72 -17.90 9.71
CA GLY A 389 15.10 -18.58 8.58
C GLY A 389 16.14 -19.28 7.70
N TYR A 390 17.14 -18.54 7.20
CA TYR A 390 18.12 -19.16 6.31
C TYR A 390 19.04 -20.15 7.02
N VAL A 391 19.35 -19.94 8.31
CA VAL A 391 20.11 -20.89 9.12
C VAL A 391 19.32 -22.20 9.30
N LYS A 392 18.01 -22.12 9.57
CA LYS A 392 17.13 -23.30 9.64
C LYS A 392 17.03 -24.03 8.31
N LEU A 393 16.81 -23.32 7.21
CA LEU A 393 16.77 -23.90 5.87
C LEU A 393 18.09 -24.58 5.50
N ALA A 394 19.22 -23.95 5.81
CA ALA A 394 20.54 -24.54 5.62
C ALA A 394 20.73 -25.84 6.43
N SER A 395 20.26 -25.89 7.68
CA SER A 395 20.31 -27.10 8.50
C SER A 395 19.49 -28.27 7.93
N GLN A 396 18.52 -27.96 7.09
CA GLN A 396 17.68 -28.92 6.37
C GLN A 396 18.23 -29.28 4.97
N GLY A 397 19.37 -28.73 4.58
CA GLY A 397 19.92 -28.89 3.23
C GLY A 397 19.21 -28.11 2.12
N LYS A 398 18.29 -27.21 2.49
CA LYS A 398 17.49 -26.39 1.57
C LYS A 398 18.22 -25.09 1.23
N TYR A 399 19.36 -25.23 0.56
CA TYR A 399 20.25 -24.07 0.32
C TYR A 399 19.67 -23.08 -0.68
N GLN A 400 18.87 -23.53 -1.66
CA GLN A 400 18.23 -22.66 -2.63
C GLN A 400 17.19 -21.75 -1.95
N GLU A 401 16.31 -22.33 -1.17
CA GLU A 401 15.27 -21.58 -0.44
C GLU A 401 15.92 -20.64 0.61
N ALA A 402 17.05 -21.05 1.20
CA ALA A 402 17.82 -20.21 2.10
C ALA A 402 18.41 -18.98 1.37
N LEU A 403 18.90 -19.17 0.16
CA LEU A 403 19.43 -18.10 -0.68
C LEU A 403 18.34 -17.12 -1.13
N GLU A 404 17.21 -17.64 -1.55
CA GLU A 404 16.03 -16.85 -1.91
C GLU A 404 15.58 -15.96 -0.72
N LEU A 405 15.57 -16.53 0.48
CA LEU A 405 15.24 -15.78 1.70
C LEU A 405 16.26 -14.67 1.99
N ILE A 406 17.55 -14.92 1.81
CA ILE A 406 18.60 -13.91 1.97
C ILE A 406 18.43 -12.79 0.94
N LYS A 407 18.18 -13.15 -0.33
CA LYS A 407 18.09 -12.20 -1.45
C LYS A 407 16.86 -11.29 -1.41
N LYS A 408 15.89 -11.57 -0.58
CA LYS A 408 14.79 -10.61 -0.32
C LYS A 408 15.30 -9.27 0.23
N GLU A 409 16.36 -9.32 1.05
CA GLU A 409 16.89 -8.14 1.73
C GLU A 409 18.38 -7.86 1.43
N ASN A 410 19.07 -8.76 0.72
CA ASN A 410 20.49 -8.61 0.39
C ASN A 410 20.80 -9.16 -1.00
N PRO A 411 21.01 -8.29 -2.01
CA PRO A 411 21.28 -8.70 -3.38
C PRO A 411 22.73 -9.24 -3.57
N PHE A 412 23.64 -9.03 -2.60
CA PHE A 412 25.05 -9.42 -2.67
C PHE A 412 25.47 -10.33 -1.51
N PRO A 413 24.84 -11.50 -1.34
CA PRO A 413 25.14 -12.35 -0.19
C PRO A 413 26.56 -12.92 -0.18
N ALA A 414 27.17 -13.21 -1.34
CA ALA A 414 28.50 -13.76 -1.44
C ALA A 414 29.58 -12.69 -1.12
N VAL A 415 29.39 -11.47 -1.62
CA VAL A 415 30.22 -10.31 -1.24
C VAL A 415 30.09 -10.04 0.25
N CYS A 416 28.87 -9.93 0.78
CA CYS A 416 28.65 -9.68 2.20
C CYS A 416 29.24 -10.79 3.09
N GLY A 417 29.20 -12.06 2.67
CA GLY A 417 29.82 -13.17 3.39
C GLY A 417 31.35 -13.07 3.51
N ARG A 418 31.99 -12.10 2.83
CA ARG A 418 33.42 -11.87 2.87
C ARG A 418 33.85 -10.61 3.60
N ILE A 419 32.98 -9.59 3.58
CA ILE A 419 33.36 -8.25 4.10
C ILE A 419 32.44 -7.74 5.21
N CYS A 420 31.42 -8.50 5.60
CA CYS A 420 30.50 -8.13 6.68
C CYS A 420 31.23 -7.97 8.03
N ASN A 421 30.79 -7.00 8.84
CA ASN A 421 31.28 -6.79 10.21
C ASN A 421 30.68 -7.75 11.24
N ARG A 422 29.76 -8.63 10.84
CA ARG A 422 29.16 -9.69 11.67
C ARG A 422 28.41 -9.20 12.92
N SER A 423 27.74 -8.06 12.83
CA SER A 423 26.96 -7.52 13.95
C SER A 423 25.89 -8.48 14.48
N CYS A 424 25.36 -9.34 13.61
CA CYS A 424 24.40 -10.39 13.98
C CYS A 424 25.02 -11.47 14.92
N GLU A 425 26.29 -11.82 14.71
CA GLU A 425 27.01 -12.77 15.57
C GLU A 425 27.32 -12.16 16.94
N GLN A 426 27.71 -10.87 16.95
CA GLN A 426 27.95 -10.13 18.19
C GLN A 426 26.70 -10.03 19.08
N ALA A 427 25.51 -9.98 18.45
CA ALA A 427 24.23 -9.92 19.14
C ALA A 427 23.58 -11.31 19.36
N CYS A 428 24.25 -12.39 19.00
CA CYS A 428 23.70 -13.74 19.12
C CYS A 428 23.62 -14.16 20.58
N THR A 429 22.41 -14.41 21.09
CA THR A 429 22.18 -14.85 22.49
C THR A 429 22.84 -16.17 22.84
N ARG A 430 23.17 -17.01 21.85
CA ARG A 430 23.93 -18.22 22.11
C ARG A 430 25.36 -17.90 22.60
N GLY A 431 25.90 -16.75 22.20
CA GLY A 431 27.21 -16.29 22.66
C GLY A 431 27.33 -16.06 24.18
N GLU A 432 26.16 -15.95 24.86
CA GLU A 432 26.11 -15.88 26.33
C GLU A 432 26.27 -17.26 26.99
N LEU A 433 26.08 -18.34 26.22
CA LEU A 433 26.18 -19.72 26.71
C LEU A 433 27.51 -20.38 26.35
N ASP A 434 27.89 -20.31 25.09
CA ASP A 434 29.15 -20.89 24.56
C ASP A 434 29.76 -19.98 23.47
N ASN A 435 29.44 -20.19 22.19
CA ASN A 435 29.90 -19.38 21.08
C ASN A 435 28.71 -18.94 20.21
N PRO A 436 28.75 -17.74 19.62
CA PRO A 436 27.75 -17.33 18.64
C PRO A 436 27.64 -18.34 17.50
N VAL A 437 26.45 -18.46 16.91
CA VAL A 437 26.29 -19.19 15.66
C VAL A 437 27.12 -18.48 14.58
N ALA A 438 27.87 -19.23 13.78
CA ALA A 438 28.68 -18.70 12.66
C ALA A 438 27.76 -18.27 11.50
N ILE A 439 26.99 -17.22 11.73
CA ILE A 439 25.87 -16.76 10.88
C ILE A 439 26.39 -16.33 9.51
N ASP A 440 27.49 -15.58 9.51
CA ASP A 440 28.08 -15.04 8.28
C ASP A 440 28.74 -16.13 7.43
N ASP A 441 29.41 -17.08 8.07
CA ASP A 441 30.01 -18.20 7.36
C ASP A 441 28.95 -19.14 6.75
N ILE A 442 27.82 -19.35 7.44
CA ILE A 442 26.66 -20.05 6.89
C ILE A 442 26.08 -19.30 5.68
N LYS A 443 25.91 -17.98 5.79
CA LYS A 443 25.44 -17.14 4.68
C LYS A 443 26.40 -17.20 3.50
N LYS A 444 27.71 -17.13 3.74
CA LYS A 444 28.74 -17.27 2.72
C LYS A 444 28.62 -18.61 1.98
N PHE A 445 28.52 -19.72 2.73
CA PHE A 445 28.37 -21.05 2.15
C PHE A 445 27.11 -21.17 1.28
N ILE A 446 25.98 -20.63 1.76
CA ILE A 446 24.72 -20.60 0.99
C ILE A 446 24.89 -19.81 -0.31
N ALA A 447 25.49 -18.62 -0.23
CA ALA A 447 25.68 -17.74 -1.36
C ALA A 447 26.64 -18.32 -2.42
N GLU A 448 27.65 -19.07 -1.99
CA GLU A 448 28.60 -19.73 -2.90
C GLU A 448 27.97 -20.78 -3.82
N GLN A 449 26.79 -21.30 -3.48
CA GLN A 449 26.06 -22.21 -4.36
C GLN A 449 25.68 -21.57 -5.70
N GLU A 450 25.46 -20.25 -5.74
CA GLU A 450 25.02 -19.51 -6.93
C GLU A 450 26.18 -18.91 -7.74
N LEU A 451 27.42 -19.00 -7.24
CA LEU A 451 28.60 -18.63 -8.04
C LEU A 451 28.74 -19.51 -9.27
N ASP A 452 28.25 -20.76 -9.21
CA ASP A 452 28.07 -21.64 -10.36
C ASP A 452 26.85 -21.20 -11.19
N PRO A 453 27.03 -20.73 -12.43
CA PRO A 453 25.91 -20.28 -13.28
C PRO A 453 24.82 -21.34 -13.47
N ALA A 454 25.18 -22.63 -13.45
CA ALA A 454 24.22 -23.72 -13.63
C ALA A 454 23.25 -23.90 -12.45
N LYS A 455 23.56 -23.30 -11.31
CA LYS A 455 22.74 -23.34 -10.08
C LYS A 455 21.96 -22.06 -9.83
N ARG A 456 22.10 -21.05 -10.70
CA ARG A 456 21.41 -19.79 -10.57
C ARG A 456 19.93 -19.95 -10.82
N VAL A 457 19.10 -19.36 -9.95
CA VAL A 457 17.66 -19.25 -10.13
C VAL A 457 17.32 -17.78 -10.21
N ILE A 458 16.97 -17.34 -11.41
CA ILE A 458 16.55 -15.96 -11.64
C ILE A 458 15.14 -15.76 -11.02
N PRO A 459 14.96 -14.82 -10.09
CA PRO A 459 13.69 -14.62 -9.45
C PRO A 459 12.63 -14.14 -10.45
N LYS A 460 11.39 -14.59 -10.24
CA LYS A 460 10.25 -14.12 -11.02
C LYS A 460 10.01 -12.63 -10.72
N LYS A 461 9.81 -11.84 -11.76
CA LYS A 461 9.44 -10.42 -11.63
C LYS A 461 8.13 -10.28 -10.87
N ARG A 462 8.04 -9.28 -10.00
CA ARG A 462 6.84 -9.00 -9.18
C ARG A 462 5.74 -8.33 -9.99
N HIS A 463 6.14 -7.47 -10.93
CA HIS A 463 5.27 -6.67 -11.78
C HIS A 463 5.78 -6.67 -13.21
N ASP A 464 5.02 -6.07 -14.11
CA ASP A 464 5.41 -5.86 -15.50
C ASP A 464 5.40 -4.36 -15.83
N TYR A 465 6.49 -3.69 -15.48
CA TYR A 465 6.74 -2.28 -15.78
C TYR A 465 7.79 -2.10 -16.88
N HIS A 466 7.80 -3.00 -17.84
CA HIS A 466 8.80 -3.02 -18.92
C HIS A 466 8.74 -1.77 -19.84
N ASP A 467 7.62 -1.06 -19.88
CA ASP A 467 7.40 0.20 -20.58
C ASP A 467 8.04 1.39 -19.88
N LYS A 468 8.42 1.27 -18.60
CA LYS A 468 9.07 2.31 -17.81
C LYS A 468 10.57 2.08 -17.74
N LYS A 469 11.33 3.08 -18.24
CA LYS A 469 12.80 3.03 -18.31
C LYS A 469 13.45 3.82 -17.19
N ILE A 470 14.38 3.19 -16.47
CA ILE A 470 15.10 3.84 -15.38
C ILE A 470 16.60 3.84 -15.69
N ALA A 471 17.21 5.02 -15.60
CA ALA A 471 18.64 5.19 -15.66
C ALA A 471 19.24 5.18 -14.26
N ILE A 472 20.29 4.39 -14.03
CA ILE A 472 21.04 4.37 -12.80
C ILE A 472 22.47 4.85 -13.10
N ILE A 473 22.94 5.83 -12.33
CA ILE A 473 24.26 6.41 -12.50
C ILE A 473 25.20 5.85 -11.45
N GLY A 474 26.18 5.08 -11.93
CA GLY A 474 27.19 4.39 -11.12
C GLY A 474 26.84 2.94 -10.84
N ALA A 475 27.79 2.04 -11.17
CA ALA A 475 27.71 0.60 -10.90
C ALA A 475 28.49 0.20 -9.64
N GLY A 476 28.48 1.03 -8.62
CA GLY A 476 28.93 0.69 -7.27
C GLY A 476 27.86 -0.12 -6.52
N PRO A 477 28.11 -0.56 -5.27
CA PRO A 477 27.17 -1.40 -4.52
C PRO A 477 25.77 -0.79 -4.38
N ALA A 478 25.64 0.52 -4.24
CA ALA A 478 24.36 1.19 -4.14
C ALA A 478 23.58 1.13 -5.47
N GLY A 479 24.23 1.50 -6.60
CA GLY A 479 23.57 1.45 -7.92
C GLY A 479 23.22 0.03 -8.34
N LEU A 480 24.09 -0.94 -8.06
CA LEU A 480 23.84 -2.36 -8.33
C LEU A 480 22.68 -2.91 -7.48
N SER A 481 22.58 -2.52 -6.20
CA SER A 481 21.45 -2.90 -5.34
C SER A 481 20.13 -2.28 -5.85
N CYS A 482 20.17 -1.01 -6.25
CA CYS A 482 19.03 -0.33 -6.87
C CYS A 482 18.59 -1.07 -8.15
N ALA A 483 19.55 -1.43 -9.02
CA ALA A 483 19.30 -2.17 -10.24
C ALA A 483 18.64 -3.54 -9.96
N TYR A 484 19.13 -4.26 -8.95
CA TYR A 484 18.56 -5.55 -8.57
C TYR A 484 17.07 -5.45 -8.17
N TYR A 485 16.74 -4.54 -7.24
CA TYR A 485 15.37 -4.44 -6.75
C TYR A 485 14.40 -3.88 -7.79
N LEU A 486 14.82 -2.91 -8.59
CA LEU A 486 13.99 -2.39 -9.67
C LEU A 486 13.79 -3.41 -10.80
N ALA A 487 14.82 -4.23 -11.10
CA ALA A 487 14.67 -5.34 -12.05
C ALA A 487 13.71 -6.41 -11.53
N LEU A 488 13.78 -6.70 -10.21
CA LEU A 488 12.85 -7.62 -9.55
C LEU A 488 11.40 -7.08 -9.59
N ASP A 489 11.23 -5.76 -9.51
CA ASP A 489 9.93 -5.12 -9.65
C ASP A 489 9.46 -4.99 -11.11
N GLY A 490 10.30 -5.33 -12.09
CA GLY A 490 9.89 -5.44 -13.50
C GLY A 490 10.20 -4.24 -14.38
N TYR A 491 10.92 -3.24 -13.88
CA TYR A 491 11.33 -2.08 -14.68
C TYR A 491 12.42 -2.41 -15.71
N THR A 492 12.46 -1.62 -16.81
CA THR A 492 13.58 -1.66 -17.77
C THR A 492 14.70 -0.76 -17.29
N ILE A 493 15.88 -1.33 -17.03
CA ILE A 493 16.97 -0.63 -16.33
C ILE A 493 18.22 -0.57 -17.19
N THR A 494 18.83 0.61 -17.26
CA THR A 494 20.17 0.82 -17.79
C THR A 494 21.05 1.47 -16.73
N VAL A 495 22.17 0.83 -16.41
CA VAL A 495 23.20 1.37 -15.49
C VAL A 495 24.33 1.98 -16.29
N PHE A 496 24.60 3.25 -16.06
CA PHE A 496 25.71 4.00 -16.66
C PHE A 496 26.90 4.05 -15.69
N GLU A 497 28.04 3.59 -16.13
CA GLU A 497 29.27 3.56 -15.30
C GLU A 497 30.44 4.20 -16.06
N LYS A 498 31.13 5.14 -15.43
CA LYS A 498 32.27 5.81 -16.03
C LYS A 498 33.51 4.93 -16.18
N GLU A 499 33.66 3.97 -15.27
CA GLU A 499 34.76 3.03 -15.33
C GLU A 499 34.46 1.89 -16.31
N LYS A 500 35.53 1.23 -16.79
CA LYS A 500 35.40 0.04 -17.66
C LYS A 500 34.96 -1.21 -16.89
N ARG A 501 35.15 -1.20 -15.56
CA ARG A 501 34.80 -2.31 -14.67
C ARG A 501 33.66 -1.93 -13.76
N LEU A 502 32.71 -2.83 -13.61
CA LEU A 502 31.58 -2.70 -12.70
C LEU A 502 32.00 -3.05 -11.26
N GLY A 503 31.19 -2.65 -10.27
CA GLY A 503 31.36 -2.97 -8.87
C GLY A 503 31.89 -1.80 -8.02
N GLY A 504 32.34 -0.70 -8.62
CA GLY A 504 32.86 0.46 -7.89
C GLY A 504 33.92 0.06 -6.87
N MET A 505 33.75 0.46 -5.59
CA MET A 505 34.71 0.16 -4.51
C MET A 505 34.87 -1.35 -4.25
N LEU A 506 33.89 -2.18 -4.54
CA LEU A 506 34.04 -3.66 -4.41
C LEU A 506 35.15 -4.19 -5.33
N THR A 507 35.27 -3.60 -6.52
CA THR A 507 36.23 -4.03 -7.54
C THR A 507 37.51 -3.22 -7.48
N LEU A 508 37.42 -1.90 -7.32
CA LEU A 508 38.56 -0.97 -7.43
C LEU A 508 39.26 -0.72 -6.09
N GLY A 509 38.51 -0.74 -4.97
CA GLY A 509 39.04 -0.36 -3.66
C GLY A 509 39.42 -1.54 -2.75
N ILE A 510 38.57 -2.55 -2.64
CA ILE A 510 38.82 -3.68 -1.74
C ILE A 510 39.87 -4.61 -2.36
N PRO A 511 40.98 -4.95 -1.65
CA PRO A 511 42.00 -5.87 -2.16
C PRO A 511 41.44 -7.27 -2.47
N ALA A 512 41.97 -7.93 -3.52
CA ALA A 512 41.52 -9.23 -3.97
C ALA A 512 41.71 -10.35 -2.93
N PHE A 513 42.63 -10.23 -2.02
CA PHE A 513 42.82 -11.21 -0.92
C PHE A 513 41.70 -11.10 0.14
N ARG A 514 40.96 -9.99 0.19
CA ARG A 514 39.83 -9.78 1.11
C ARG A 514 38.49 -10.06 0.41
N LEU A 515 38.36 -9.69 -0.88
CA LEU A 515 37.21 -9.90 -1.70
C LEU A 515 37.64 -10.27 -3.12
N GLU A 516 37.51 -11.51 -3.46
CA GLU A 516 37.86 -12.08 -4.76
C GLU A 516 37.03 -11.39 -5.86
N LYS A 517 37.67 -11.02 -6.96
CA LYS A 517 37.01 -10.24 -8.02
C LYS A 517 36.03 -11.05 -8.83
N ASP A 518 36.30 -12.33 -9.02
CA ASP A 518 35.40 -13.29 -9.65
C ASP A 518 34.07 -13.45 -8.88
N VAL A 519 34.10 -13.34 -7.55
CA VAL A 519 32.86 -13.34 -6.73
C VAL A 519 32.02 -12.11 -7.01
N VAL A 520 32.65 -10.93 -7.08
CA VAL A 520 31.94 -9.68 -7.41
C VAL A 520 31.37 -9.74 -8.83
N GLU A 521 32.16 -10.24 -9.78
CA GLU A 521 31.76 -10.41 -11.18
C GLU A 521 30.58 -11.39 -11.31
N ALA A 522 30.57 -12.50 -10.55
CA ALA A 522 29.50 -13.48 -10.57
C ALA A 522 28.16 -12.91 -10.06
N GLU A 523 28.18 -12.12 -8.98
CA GLU A 523 26.96 -11.46 -8.46
C GLU A 523 26.48 -10.33 -9.38
N ILE A 524 27.39 -9.62 -10.07
CA ILE A 524 27.00 -8.64 -11.09
C ILE A 524 26.41 -9.34 -12.32
N GLU A 525 26.97 -10.45 -12.74
CA GLU A 525 26.45 -11.22 -13.88
C GLU A 525 25.04 -11.71 -13.60
N PHE A 526 24.74 -12.11 -12.37
CA PHE A 526 23.38 -12.43 -11.96
C PHE A 526 22.39 -11.28 -12.23
N ILE A 527 22.79 -10.03 -11.91
CA ILE A 527 21.95 -8.85 -12.16
C ILE A 527 21.76 -8.61 -13.67
N LYS A 528 22.78 -8.88 -14.49
CA LYS A 528 22.62 -8.83 -15.96
C LYS A 528 21.63 -9.88 -16.48
N GLU A 529 21.68 -11.10 -15.93
CA GLU A 529 20.75 -12.18 -16.27
C GLU A 529 19.29 -11.83 -15.91
N MET A 530 19.08 -10.93 -14.93
CA MET A 530 17.75 -10.35 -14.64
C MET A 530 17.25 -9.35 -15.70
N GLY A 531 18.07 -9.02 -16.70
CA GLY A 531 17.74 -8.14 -17.82
C GLY A 531 18.22 -6.68 -17.63
N VAL A 532 19.14 -6.41 -16.72
CA VAL A 532 19.72 -5.08 -16.54
C VAL A 532 20.81 -4.82 -17.59
N GLU A 533 20.68 -3.72 -18.33
CA GLU A 533 21.70 -3.26 -19.27
C GLU A 533 22.79 -2.46 -18.56
N PHE A 534 24.06 -2.70 -18.91
CA PHE A 534 25.20 -1.93 -18.39
C PHE A 534 25.95 -1.23 -19.52
N ARG A 535 26.12 0.08 -19.38
CA ARG A 535 26.90 0.93 -20.29
C ARG A 535 28.13 1.46 -19.55
N THR A 536 29.28 0.83 -19.81
CA THR A 536 30.56 1.18 -19.17
C THR A 536 31.35 2.19 -20.00
N GLY A 537 32.21 2.96 -19.34
CA GLY A 537 33.03 4.02 -19.98
C GLY A 537 32.21 5.26 -20.34
N ILE A 538 31.05 5.47 -19.73
CA ILE A 538 30.17 6.62 -19.96
C ILE A 538 30.03 7.41 -18.66
N GLU A 539 30.54 8.64 -18.66
CA GLU A 539 30.42 9.58 -17.55
C GLU A 539 29.20 10.49 -17.75
N VAL A 540 28.16 10.27 -16.94
CA VAL A 540 26.98 11.15 -16.96
C VAL A 540 27.35 12.52 -16.42
N GLY A 541 26.94 13.56 -17.12
CA GLY A 541 27.35 14.95 -16.89
C GLY A 541 28.50 15.41 -17.80
N LYS A 542 29.17 14.47 -18.50
CA LYS A 542 30.23 14.76 -19.45
C LYS A 542 29.95 14.17 -20.83
N ASP A 543 29.78 12.84 -20.91
CA ASP A 543 29.53 12.13 -22.17
C ASP A 543 28.03 12.10 -22.50
N VAL A 544 27.17 12.07 -21.50
CA VAL A 544 25.70 12.13 -21.59
C VAL A 544 25.17 13.05 -20.50
N THR A 545 24.28 13.98 -20.88
CA THR A 545 23.62 14.87 -19.90
C THR A 545 22.32 14.27 -19.36
N LEU A 546 21.81 14.79 -18.24
CA LEU A 546 20.51 14.39 -17.70
C LEU A 546 19.36 14.71 -18.68
N ASP A 547 19.47 15.82 -19.43
CA ASP A 547 18.46 16.19 -20.41
C ASP A 547 18.47 15.24 -21.60
N GLN A 548 19.63 14.74 -22.02
CA GLN A 548 19.71 13.68 -23.02
C GLN A 548 19.07 12.39 -22.55
N LEU A 549 19.29 11.98 -21.29
CA LEU A 549 18.62 10.79 -20.73
C LEU A 549 17.09 10.96 -20.75
N ARG A 550 16.56 12.14 -20.45
CA ARG A 550 15.13 12.43 -20.57
C ARG A 550 14.64 12.33 -22.02
N GLN A 551 15.40 12.85 -22.96
CA GLN A 551 15.09 12.77 -24.40
C GLN A 551 15.14 11.34 -24.92
N ASP A 552 16.03 10.50 -24.37
CA ASP A 552 16.14 9.07 -24.68
C ASP A 552 15.02 8.23 -24.06
N GLY A 553 14.08 8.88 -23.35
CA GLY A 553 12.87 8.27 -22.82
C GLY A 553 13.08 7.55 -21.48
N TYR A 554 14.04 7.98 -20.67
CA TYR A 554 14.13 7.54 -19.28
C TYR A 554 13.15 8.30 -18.39
N ASP A 555 12.25 7.56 -17.72
CA ASP A 555 11.21 8.12 -16.85
C ASP A 555 11.78 8.59 -15.51
N ALA A 556 12.83 7.94 -15.03
CA ALA A 556 13.49 8.27 -13.78
C ALA A 556 14.99 8.05 -13.84
N VAL A 557 15.72 8.79 -12.97
CA VAL A 557 17.18 8.67 -12.82
C VAL A 557 17.51 8.48 -11.35
N SER A 558 18.23 7.42 -11.01
CA SER A 558 18.78 7.17 -9.68
C SER A 558 20.27 7.47 -9.64
N TYR A 559 20.70 8.22 -8.62
CA TYR A 559 22.13 8.48 -8.36
C TYR A 559 22.38 8.68 -6.86
N THR A 560 23.58 8.35 -6.40
CA THR A 560 23.92 8.46 -4.96
C THR A 560 24.92 9.58 -4.66
N HIS A 561 25.84 9.91 -5.58
CA HIS A 561 26.96 10.84 -5.33
C HIS A 561 27.40 11.61 -6.58
N LEU A 562 26.48 12.24 -7.32
CA LEU A 562 26.87 13.06 -8.48
C LEU A 562 27.50 14.39 -8.09
N THR A 563 27.13 14.93 -6.93
CA THR A 563 27.73 16.13 -6.38
C THR A 563 27.85 15.97 -4.87
N LEU A 564 29.04 15.67 -4.37
CA LEU A 564 29.41 16.20 -3.07
C LEU A 564 29.49 17.72 -3.27
N PRO A 565 28.75 18.54 -2.52
CA PRO A 565 29.08 19.94 -2.46
C PRO A 565 30.51 19.99 -1.94
N THR A 566 31.41 20.50 -2.74
CA THR A 566 32.75 20.85 -2.32
C THR A 566 32.63 22.00 -1.32
N ILE A 567 32.24 21.69 -0.09
CA ILE A 567 32.40 22.60 1.04
C ILE A 567 33.86 22.42 1.53
N TYR A 568 34.77 22.91 0.73
CA TYR A 568 36.09 23.29 1.17
C TYR A 568 36.47 24.57 0.43
N SER A 569 35.89 25.68 0.85
CA SER A 569 36.62 26.93 0.88
C SER A 569 37.26 27.00 2.28
N VAL A 570 38.52 26.84 2.31
CA VAL A 570 39.40 27.23 3.43
C VAL A 570 39.20 28.71 3.72
#